data_731c21d2fb284f30f0820c6096973341
#
_entry.id   731c21d2fb284f30f0820c6096973341
#
_cell.length_a   1.000
_cell.length_b   1.000
_cell.length_c   1.000
_cell.angle_alpha   90.00
_cell.angle_beta   90.00
_cell.angle_gamma   90.00
#
_symmetry.space_group_name_H-M   'P 1'
#
loop_
_entity.id
_entity.type
_entity.pdbx_description
1 polymer ?
#
loop_
_entity_poly.entity_id
_entity_poly.type
_entity_poly.pdbx_seq_one_letter_code
_entity_poly.pdbx_strand_id
1 'polypeptide(L)'
;MELLFCGHDYKYAVEQLMLLMFPEERPEYVEADGGAPSFAEVRLSPEGDFSETLLRLGGKSARGEARLDGAPPSDPLLYKRETQKLVKLSFFRAARELTGVTPPWGALTGIRPGKLAGRFMRQTGLGRDAAAEFIEREYYVSPRRAALCAAAADEAEKLRKSLDKNDISLYIGIPFCPTRCAYCSFVSHSVEKSLKLIAPYLDALQRETAAAGRLAAELGLRVVSDYIGGGTPTT
;
A
#
# COMPACT_ATOMS: atom_id res chain seq x y z
N MET A 1 -17.45 3.38 -15.26
CA MET A 1 -17.71 4.56 -14.39
C MET A 1 -16.92 5.72 -14.91
N GLU A 2 -17.58 6.81 -15.24
CA GLU A 2 -16.91 8.06 -15.55
C GLU A 2 -16.31 8.68 -14.28
N LEU A 3 -15.06 9.14 -14.37
CA LEU A 3 -14.33 9.75 -13.26
C LEU A 3 -13.91 11.18 -13.63
N LEU A 4 -14.43 12.17 -12.91
CA LEU A 4 -14.08 13.57 -12.99
C LEU A 4 -13.21 13.96 -11.79
N PHE A 5 -12.02 14.52 -12.04
CA PHE A 5 -11.10 14.97 -10.99
C PHE A 5 -11.01 16.48 -10.96
N CYS A 6 -11.25 17.08 -9.80
CA CYS A 6 -11.21 18.51 -9.59
C CYS A 6 -10.16 18.87 -8.53
N GLY A 7 -9.16 19.69 -8.90
CA GLY A 7 -8.12 20.15 -8.00
C GLY A 7 -6.99 19.15 -7.74
N HIS A 8 -6.99 17.99 -8.40
CA HIS A 8 -5.92 16.98 -8.27
C HIS A 8 -5.88 16.00 -9.47
N ASP A 9 -4.81 15.21 -9.54
CA ASP A 9 -4.59 14.17 -10.55
C ASP A 9 -4.37 12.76 -9.96
N TYR A 10 -4.85 12.49 -8.73
CA TYR A 10 -4.63 11.22 -8.03
C TYR A 10 -5.46 10.05 -8.60
N LYS A 11 -5.46 9.92 -9.92
CA LYS A 11 -6.24 8.92 -10.70
C LYS A 11 -6.08 7.52 -10.14
N TYR A 12 -4.84 7.03 -10.06
CA TYR A 12 -4.55 5.68 -9.59
C TYR A 12 -5.09 5.39 -8.18
N ALA A 13 -5.06 6.38 -7.28
CA ALA A 13 -5.53 6.20 -5.90
C ALA A 13 -7.05 5.96 -5.85
N VAL A 14 -7.81 6.65 -6.69
CA VAL A 14 -9.28 6.49 -6.81
C VAL A 14 -9.62 5.20 -7.56
N GLU A 15 -8.94 4.91 -8.68
CA GLU A 15 -9.15 3.68 -9.45
C GLU A 15 -9.04 2.41 -8.59
N GLN A 16 -8.04 2.34 -7.72
CA GLN A 16 -7.86 1.16 -6.87
C GLN A 16 -9.05 0.95 -5.92
N LEU A 17 -9.65 2.02 -5.43
CA LEU A 17 -10.87 1.93 -4.62
C LEU A 17 -12.11 1.68 -5.48
N MET A 18 -12.20 2.30 -6.65
CA MET A 18 -13.28 2.05 -7.59
C MET A 18 -13.35 0.55 -7.97
N LEU A 19 -12.22 -0.03 -8.39
CA LEU A 19 -12.15 -1.45 -8.74
C LEU A 19 -12.43 -2.38 -7.55
N LEU A 20 -12.11 -1.96 -6.32
CA LEU A 20 -12.42 -2.70 -5.10
C LEU A 20 -13.92 -2.68 -4.78
N MET A 21 -14.55 -1.51 -4.91
CA MET A 21 -15.94 -1.28 -4.52
C MET A 21 -16.93 -1.64 -5.63
N PHE A 22 -16.49 -1.54 -6.90
CA PHE A 22 -17.29 -1.73 -8.11
C PHE A 22 -16.51 -2.57 -9.14
N PRO A 23 -16.30 -3.88 -8.90
CA PRO A 23 -15.42 -4.72 -9.73
C PRO A 23 -15.90 -4.89 -11.19
N GLU A 24 -17.19 -4.66 -11.46
CA GLU A 24 -17.75 -4.71 -12.81
C GLU A 24 -17.54 -3.42 -13.60
N GLU A 25 -17.18 -2.31 -12.91
CA GLU A 25 -16.95 -1.02 -13.57
C GLU A 25 -15.52 -0.93 -14.13
N ARG A 26 -15.37 -0.09 -15.17
CA ARG A 26 -14.05 0.29 -15.71
C ARG A 26 -13.93 1.81 -15.67
N PRO A 27 -12.73 2.35 -15.31
CA PRO A 27 -12.55 3.80 -15.24
C PRO A 27 -12.53 4.42 -16.63
N GLU A 28 -13.26 5.50 -16.80
CA GLU A 28 -13.23 6.40 -17.94
C GLU A 28 -13.05 7.84 -17.44
N TYR A 29 -11.99 8.53 -17.90
CA TYR A 29 -11.72 9.88 -17.43
C TYR A 29 -12.42 10.90 -18.27
N VAL A 30 -13.18 11.78 -17.61
CA VAL A 30 -13.96 12.84 -18.27
C VAL A 30 -13.57 14.22 -17.74
N GLU A 31 -13.81 15.28 -18.54
CA GLU A 31 -13.53 16.67 -18.17
C GLU A 31 -14.78 17.39 -17.63
N ALA A 32 -15.96 16.82 -17.80
CA ALA A 32 -17.23 17.34 -17.30
C ALA A 32 -18.24 16.22 -17.07
N ASP A 33 -19.23 16.47 -16.21
CA ASP A 33 -20.37 15.55 -15.99
C ASP A 33 -21.30 15.57 -17.22
N GLY A 34 -21.26 14.50 -18.02
CA GLY A 34 -22.12 14.26 -19.16
C GLY A 34 -23.49 13.67 -18.79
N GLY A 35 -23.79 13.47 -17.51
CA GLY A 35 -25.04 12.84 -17.05
C GLY A 35 -25.05 11.32 -17.12
N ALA A 36 -23.86 10.67 -17.20
CA ALA A 36 -23.75 9.23 -17.22
C ALA A 36 -24.37 8.57 -15.96
N PRO A 37 -25.00 7.39 -16.10
CA PRO A 37 -25.64 6.69 -14.98
C PRO A 37 -24.61 6.13 -13.96
N SER A 38 -23.35 5.98 -14.38
CA SER A 38 -22.22 5.56 -13.55
C SER A 38 -21.14 6.65 -13.59
N PHE A 39 -21.06 7.47 -12.55
CA PHE A 39 -20.22 8.66 -12.50
C PHE A 39 -19.70 8.93 -11.08
N ALA A 40 -18.48 9.42 -10.98
CA ALA A 40 -17.92 9.98 -9.75
C ALA A 40 -17.16 11.27 -10.01
N GLU A 41 -17.51 12.33 -9.32
CA GLU A 41 -16.73 13.56 -9.19
C GLU A 41 -15.95 13.51 -7.89
N VAL A 42 -14.63 13.64 -7.97
CA VAL A 42 -13.72 13.63 -6.81
C VAL A 42 -12.98 14.96 -6.77
N ARG A 43 -13.26 15.75 -5.76
CA ARG A 43 -12.77 17.12 -5.59
C ARG A 43 -11.82 17.22 -4.40
N LEU A 44 -10.70 17.91 -4.59
CA LEU A 44 -9.79 18.35 -3.53
C LEU A 44 -9.83 19.86 -3.44
N SER A 45 -9.93 20.41 -2.22
CA SER A 45 -9.86 21.86 -1.99
C SER A 45 -8.51 22.45 -2.45
N PRO A 46 -8.45 23.71 -2.85
CA PRO A 46 -7.20 24.37 -3.24
C PRO A 46 -6.14 24.35 -2.13
N GLU A 47 -6.56 24.39 -0.88
CA GLU A 47 -5.72 24.34 0.30
C GLU A 47 -5.21 22.92 0.59
N GLY A 48 -5.86 21.88 0.03
CA GLY A 48 -5.51 20.47 0.25
C GLY A 48 -5.93 19.92 1.61
N ASP A 49 -6.84 20.59 2.31
CA ASP A 49 -7.31 20.23 3.66
C ASP A 49 -8.64 19.47 3.66
N PHE A 50 -9.36 19.47 2.54
CA PHE A 50 -10.68 18.86 2.40
C PHE A 50 -10.85 18.18 1.05
N SER A 51 -11.51 17.03 1.04
CA SER A 51 -11.93 16.34 -0.19
C SER A 51 -13.38 15.91 -0.10
N GLU A 52 -14.10 16.07 -1.21
CA GLU A 52 -15.48 15.62 -1.39
C GLU A 52 -15.58 14.72 -2.61
N THR A 53 -16.44 13.71 -2.53
CA THR A 53 -16.80 12.86 -3.66
C THR A 53 -18.32 12.82 -3.80
N LEU A 54 -18.81 13.12 -5.00
CA LEU A 54 -20.18 12.83 -5.43
C LEU A 54 -20.14 11.56 -6.29
N LEU A 55 -20.87 10.54 -5.89
CA LEU A 55 -20.96 9.27 -6.60
C LEU A 55 -22.39 9.02 -7.06
N ARG A 56 -22.55 8.60 -8.32
CA ARG A 56 -23.85 8.23 -8.91
C ARG A 56 -23.74 6.88 -9.60
N LEU A 57 -24.65 5.96 -9.27
CA LEU A 57 -24.69 4.63 -9.88
C LEU A 57 -26.11 4.05 -9.83
N GLY A 58 -26.62 3.61 -10.99
CA GLY A 58 -27.91 2.94 -11.08
C GLY A 58 -29.09 3.78 -10.56
N GLY A 59 -29.08 5.08 -10.77
CA GLY A 59 -30.12 6.02 -10.33
C GLY A 59 -30.07 6.43 -8.86
N LYS A 60 -29.08 5.92 -8.10
CA LYS A 60 -28.77 6.33 -6.73
C LYS A 60 -27.58 7.29 -6.71
N SER A 61 -27.49 8.15 -5.71
CA SER A 61 -26.35 9.02 -5.47
C SER A 61 -25.98 9.02 -3.99
N ALA A 62 -24.69 9.20 -3.72
CA ALA A 62 -24.17 9.37 -2.38
C ALA A 62 -23.04 10.39 -2.35
N ARG A 63 -22.77 10.99 -1.19
CA ARG A 63 -21.65 11.90 -0.97
C ARG A 63 -20.71 11.35 0.09
N GLY A 64 -19.44 11.60 -0.08
CA GLY A 64 -18.43 11.29 0.91
C GLY A 64 -17.47 12.45 1.08
N GLU A 65 -17.13 12.76 2.31
CA GLU A 65 -16.24 13.86 2.67
C GLU A 65 -15.09 13.36 3.51
N ALA A 66 -13.94 14.02 3.41
CA ALA A 66 -12.79 13.81 4.27
C ALA A 66 -12.07 15.14 4.51
N ARG A 67 -11.62 15.36 5.75
CA ARG A 67 -10.94 16.58 6.16
C ARG A 67 -9.70 16.26 6.98
N LEU A 68 -8.65 17.08 6.86
CA LEU A 68 -7.49 17.00 7.74
C LEU A 68 -7.82 17.56 9.13
N ASP A 69 -7.24 16.94 10.16
CA ASP A 69 -7.20 17.51 11.49
C ASP A 69 -6.02 18.51 11.58
N GLY A 70 -6.27 19.76 11.20
CA GLY A 70 -5.28 20.83 11.21
C GLY A 70 -4.82 21.27 9.81
N ALA A 71 -3.76 22.09 9.77
CA ALA A 71 -3.22 22.60 8.51
C ALA A 71 -2.48 21.52 7.71
N PRO A 72 -2.53 21.57 6.37
CA PRO A 72 -1.76 20.67 5.53
C PRO A 72 -0.25 20.76 5.81
N PRO A 73 0.49 19.64 5.75
CA PRO A 73 1.92 19.64 5.96
C PRO A 73 2.67 20.50 4.94
N SER A 74 3.72 21.21 5.36
CA SER A 74 4.59 21.96 4.46
C SER A 74 5.56 21.08 3.68
N ASP A 75 5.89 19.88 4.17
CA ASP A 75 6.70 18.90 3.44
C ASP A 75 5.94 18.35 2.24
N PRO A 76 6.48 18.44 1.00
CA PRO A 76 5.76 18.03 -0.20
C PRO A 76 5.37 16.55 -0.25
N LEU A 77 6.20 15.66 0.34
CA LEU A 77 5.90 14.22 0.34
C LEU A 77 4.80 13.89 1.36
N LEU A 78 4.83 14.55 2.52
CA LEU A 78 3.78 14.44 3.51
C LEU A 78 2.46 15.04 3.00
N TYR A 79 2.52 16.23 2.39
CA TYR A 79 1.36 16.87 1.74
C TYR A 79 0.71 15.92 0.73
N LYS A 80 1.48 15.41 -0.22
CA LYS A 80 0.98 14.47 -1.23
C LYS A 80 0.33 13.23 -0.59
N ARG A 81 0.92 12.71 0.47
CA ARG A 81 0.38 11.53 1.17
C ARG A 81 -0.94 11.83 1.86
N GLU A 82 -1.03 12.94 2.57
CA GLU A 82 -2.25 13.30 3.31
C GLU A 82 -3.38 13.69 2.35
N THR A 83 -3.10 14.44 1.28
CA THR A 83 -4.11 14.78 0.27
C THR A 83 -4.60 13.54 -0.50
N GLN A 84 -3.72 12.59 -0.86
CA GLN A 84 -4.14 11.31 -1.43
C GLN A 84 -5.01 10.50 -0.46
N LYS A 85 -4.71 10.55 0.85
CA LYS A 85 -5.53 9.90 1.88
C LYS A 85 -6.93 10.52 1.92
N LEU A 86 -7.05 11.84 1.89
CA LEU A 86 -8.35 12.53 1.86
C LEU A 86 -9.19 12.13 0.66
N VAL A 87 -8.60 12.17 -0.52
CA VAL A 87 -9.27 11.79 -1.78
C VAL A 87 -9.76 10.34 -1.72
N LYS A 88 -8.93 9.42 -1.21
CA LYS A 88 -9.32 8.02 -1.03
C LYS A 88 -10.46 7.86 -0.02
N LEU A 89 -10.40 8.56 1.10
CA LEU A 89 -11.42 8.47 2.14
C LEU A 89 -12.75 9.07 1.70
N SER A 90 -12.76 10.19 0.99
CA SER A 90 -13.99 10.78 0.47
C SER A 90 -14.68 9.86 -0.52
N PHE A 91 -13.92 9.29 -1.48
CA PHE A 91 -14.45 8.31 -2.42
C PHE A 91 -14.97 7.04 -1.72
N PHE A 92 -14.20 6.49 -0.79
CA PHE A 92 -14.59 5.30 -0.05
C PHE A 92 -15.88 5.52 0.76
N ARG A 93 -16.02 6.67 1.43
CA ARG A 93 -17.22 7.03 2.20
C ARG A 93 -18.45 7.12 1.30
N ALA A 94 -18.35 7.78 0.14
CA ALA A 94 -19.42 7.83 -0.85
C ALA A 94 -19.79 6.43 -1.36
N ALA A 95 -18.80 5.62 -1.72
CA ALA A 95 -19.03 4.26 -2.21
C ALA A 95 -19.66 3.35 -1.14
N ARG A 96 -19.22 3.45 0.11
CA ARG A 96 -19.80 2.72 1.24
C ARG A 96 -21.24 3.13 1.52
N GLU A 97 -21.54 4.42 1.47
CA GLU A 97 -22.91 4.93 1.65
C GLU A 97 -23.83 4.40 0.55
N LEU A 98 -23.38 4.42 -0.70
CA LEU A 98 -24.14 3.96 -1.86
C LEU A 98 -24.44 2.45 -1.83
N THR A 99 -23.43 1.64 -1.43
CA THR A 99 -23.48 0.18 -1.54
C THR A 99 -23.85 -0.53 -0.24
N GLY A 100 -23.64 0.12 0.92
CA GLY A 100 -23.71 -0.53 2.25
C GLY A 100 -22.57 -1.51 2.52
N VAL A 101 -21.58 -1.66 1.60
CA VAL A 101 -20.49 -2.63 1.70
C VAL A 101 -19.25 -2.00 2.31
N THR A 102 -18.62 -2.72 3.25
CA THR A 102 -17.29 -2.38 3.79
C THR A 102 -16.36 -3.57 3.57
N PRO A 103 -15.39 -3.48 2.65
CA PRO A 103 -14.40 -4.53 2.45
C PRO A 103 -13.57 -4.79 3.72
N PRO A 104 -13.01 -6.00 3.91
CA PRO A 104 -12.28 -6.32 5.14
C PRO A 104 -11.07 -5.42 5.45
N TRP A 105 -10.46 -4.82 4.43
CA TRP A 105 -9.38 -3.84 4.57
C TRP A 105 -9.85 -2.38 4.46
N GLY A 106 -11.17 -2.15 4.42
CA GLY A 106 -11.75 -0.81 4.33
C GLY A 106 -11.20 0.00 3.17
N ALA A 107 -10.79 1.23 3.45
CA ALA A 107 -10.20 2.15 2.47
C ALA A 107 -8.70 1.90 2.20
N LEU A 108 -8.09 0.88 2.79
CA LEU A 108 -6.67 0.60 2.58
C LEU A 108 -6.42 -0.09 1.24
N THR A 109 -5.88 0.65 0.27
CA THR A 109 -5.41 0.13 -1.01
C THR A 109 -3.99 0.60 -1.28
N GLY A 110 -3.14 -0.26 -1.85
CA GLY A 110 -1.79 0.10 -2.28
C GLY A 110 -0.82 0.49 -1.17
N ILE A 111 -1.08 0.14 0.09
CA ILE A 111 -0.20 0.39 1.23
C ILE A 111 0.05 -0.88 2.03
N ARG A 112 1.11 -0.85 2.83
CA ARG A 112 1.45 -1.93 3.77
C ARG A 112 0.85 -1.62 5.14
N PRO A 113 -0.24 -2.27 5.57
CA PRO A 113 -0.95 -1.92 6.80
C PRO A 113 -0.08 -1.97 8.06
N GLY A 114 0.83 -2.96 8.17
CA GLY A 114 1.77 -3.06 9.29
C GLY A 114 2.72 -1.85 9.41
N LYS A 115 3.14 -1.25 8.27
CA LYS A 115 3.95 -0.01 8.31
C LYS A 115 3.13 1.19 8.81
N LEU A 116 1.82 1.21 8.53
CA LEU A 116 0.93 2.25 9.02
C LEU A 116 0.77 2.16 10.54
N ALA A 117 0.47 0.95 11.07
CA ALA A 117 0.38 0.69 12.50
C ALA A 117 1.69 1.01 13.23
N GLY A 118 2.82 0.52 12.74
CA GLY A 118 4.13 0.80 13.33
C GLY A 118 4.50 2.28 13.32
N ARG A 119 4.13 3.02 12.27
CA ARG A 119 4.30 4.47 12.23
C ARG A 119 3.47 5.18 13.29
N PHE A 120 2.20 4.82 13.42
CA PHE A 120 1.31 5.35 14.44
C PHE A 120 1.91 5.14 15.83
N MET A 121 2.32 3.92 16.17
CA MET A 121 2.93 3.61 17.47
C MET A 121 4.20 4.43 17.73
N ARG A 122 5.07 4.60 16.72
CA ARG A 122 6.30 5.41 16.87
C ARG A 122 6.02 6.90 17.07
N GLN A 123 5.03 7.44 16.35
CA GLN A 123 4.70 8.86 16.41
C GLN A 123 3.96 9.26 17.68
N THR A 124 3.10 8.38 18.18
CA THR A 124 2.26 8.66 19.35
C THR A 124 2.82 8.12 20.66
N GLY A 125 3.71 7.12 20.59
CA GLY A 125 4.14 6.36 21.77
C GLY A 125 3.09 5.39 22.30
N LEU A 126 1.92 5.29 21.65
CA LEU A 126 0.82 4.41 22.07
C LEU A 126 1.07 2.96 21.62
N GLY A 127 0.45 2.02 22.32
CA GLY A 127 0.63 0.59 22.12
C GLY A 127 -0.24 0.00 21.00
N ARG A 128 -0.16 -1.33 20.90
CA ARG A 128 -0.83 -2.16 19.89
C ARG A 128 -2.34 -1.91 19.80
N ASP A 129 -3.03 -1.84 20.94
CA ASP A 129 -4.50 -1.75 20.94
C ASP A 129 -4.96 -0.39 20.40
N ALA A 130 -4.28 0.71 20.75
CA ALA A 130 -4.53 2.03 20.17
C ALA A 130 -4.20 2.08 18.67
N ALA A 131 -3.18 1.35 18.21
CA ALA A 131 -2.86 1.26 16.77
C ALA A 131 -3.94 0.46 16.01
N ALA A 132 -4.52 -0.59 16.61
CA ALA A 132 -5.64 -1.31 16.03
C ALA A 132 -6.88 -0.41 15.91
N GLU A 133 -7.24 0.28 16.98
CA GLU A 133 -8.36 1.22 17.00
C GLU A 133 -8.18 2.35 15.97
N PHE A 134 -6.98 2.91 15.85
CA PHE A 134 -6.66 3.91 14.84
C PHE A 134 -6.92 3.40 13.42
N ILE A 135 -6.45 2.19 13.08
CA ILE A 135 -6.63 1.61 11.74
C ILE A 135 -8.11 1.30 11.48
N GLU A 136 -8.82 0.79 12.47
CA GLU A 136 -10.24 0.49 12.37
C GLU A 136 -11.06 1.76 12.11
N ARG A 137 -10.89 2.78 12.92
CA ARG A 137 -11.65 4.03 12.84
C ARG A 137 -11.31 4.88 11.64
N GLU A 138 -10.02 5.04 11.37
CA GLU A 138 -9.54 5.94 10.31
C GLU A 138 -9.74 5.35 8.91
N TYR A 139 -9.56 4.04 8.76
CA TYR A 139 -9.58 3.38 7.45
C TYR A 139 -10.69 2.36 7.27
N TYR A 140 -11.60 2.22 8.23
CA TYR A 140 -12.71 1.26 8.17
C TYR A 140 -12.26 -0.21 8.02
N VAL A 141 -11.09 -0.54 8.50
CA VAL A 141 -10.58 -1.92 8.50
C VAL A 141 -11.35 -2.75 9.53
N SER A 142 -11.69 -3.99 9.20
CA SER A 142 -12.40 -4.87 10.12
C SER A 142 -11.59 -5.09 11.42
N PRO A 143 -12.23 -5.20 12.60
CA PRO A 143 -11.54 -5.31 13.90
C PRO A 143 -10.52 -6.44 13.95
N ARG A 144 -10.85 -7.61 13.38
CA ARG A 144 -9.95 -8.76 13.31
C ARG A 144 -8.68 -8.46 12.52
N ARG A 145 -8.79 -7.77 11.38
CA ARG A 145 -7.64 -7.41 10.55
C ARG A 145 -6.82 -6.28 11.15
N ALA A 146 -7.48 -5.31 11.77
CA ALA A 146 -6.81 -4.23 12.49
C ALA A 146 -5.97 -4.77 13.67
N ALA A 147 -6.54 -5.67 14.48
CA ALA A 147 -5.82 -6.31 15.57
C ALA A 147 -4.63 -7.14 15.09
N LEU A 148 -4.81 -7.96 14.03
CA LEU A 148 -3.72 -8.74 13.43
C LEU A 148 -2.59 -7.84 12.90
N CYS A 149 -2.96 -6.78 12.20
CA CYS A 149 -2.02 -5.81 11.64
C CYS A 149 -1.22 -5.11 12.74
N ALA A 150 -1.88 -4.65 13.79
CA ALA A 150 -1.25 -4.00 14.92
C ALA A 150 -0.34 -4.96 15.71
N ALA A 151 -0.75 -6.22 15.89
CA ALA A 151 0.08 -7.24 16.53
C ALA A 151 1.36 -7.52 15.73
N ALA A 152 1.25 -7.70 14.42
CA ALA A 152 2.42 -7.91 13.55
C ALA A 152 3.36 -6.69 13.56
N ALA A 153 2.81 -5.48 13.60
CA ALA A 153 3.60 -4.26 13.68
C ALA A 153 4.31 -4.11 15.04
N ASP A 154 3.64 -4.47 16.13
CA ASP A 154 4.22 -4.43 17.48
C ASP A 154 5.42 -5.39 17.62
N GLU A 155 5.29 -6.61 17.12
CA GLU A 155 6.40 -7.57 17.10
C GLU A 155 7.56 -7.07 16.22
N ALA A 156 7.28 -6.47 15.07
CA ALA A 156 8.29 -5.86 14.23
C ALA A 156 9.01 -4.67 14.93
N GLU A 157 8.28 -3.86 15.70
CA GLU A 157 8.87 -2.75 16.47
C GLU A 157 9.71 -3.26 17.66
N LYS A 158 9.29 -4.33 18.35
CA LYS A 158 10.09 -4.99 19.40
C LYS A 158 11.39 -5.52 18.83
N LEU A 159 11.33 -6.26 17.72
CA LEU A 159 12.50 -6.76 17.03
C LEU A 159 13.44 -5.62 16.61
N ARG A 160 12.90 -4.56 15.98
CA ARG A 160 13.68 -3.39 15.56
C ARG A 160 14.42 -2.73 16.73
N LYS A 161 13.80 -2.68 17.93
CA LYS A 161 14.43 -2.12 19.15
C LYS A 161 15.50 -3.02 19.75
N SER A 162 15.48 -4.32 19.45
CA SER A 162 16.48 -5.28 19.93
C SER A 162 17.72 -5.37 19.03
N LEU A 163 17.69 -4.72 17.85
CA LEU A 163 18.81 -4.71 16.93
C LEU A 163 19.88 -3.71 17.35
N ASP A 164 21.12 -4.11 17.24
CA ASP A 164 22.30 -3.28 17.40
C ASP A 164 22.64 -2.55 16.09
N LYS A 165 23.44 -1.50 16.20
CA LYS A 165 23.89 -0.70 15.04
C LYS A 165 24.68 -1.51 13.99
N ASN A 166 25.30 -2.61 14.41
CA ASN A 166 26.09 -3.49 13.55
C ASN A 166 25.28 -4.69 13.04
N ASP A 167 24.00 -4.80 13.40
CA ASP A 167 23.13 -5.87 12.90
C ASP A 167 22.65 -5.58 11.48
N ILE A 168 22.80 -6.57 10.62
CA ILE A 168 22.34 -6.51 9.23
C ILE A 168 21.46 -7.70 8.89
N SER A 169 20.58 -7.48 7.92
CA SER A 169 19.81 -8.54 7.28
C SER A 169 20.26 -8.70 5.83
N LEU A 170 20.38 -9.93 5.37
CA LEU A 170 20.64 -10.23 3.97
C LEU A 170 19.36 -10.56 3.23
N TYR A 171 19.27 -10.06 1.99
CA TYR A 171 18.23 -10.44 1.05
C TYR A 171 18.89 -11.06 -0.19
N ILE A 172 18.59 -12.34 -0.45
CA ILE A 172 19.07 -13.06 -1.63
C ILE A 172 17.93 -13.16 -2.61
N GLY A 173 18.05 -12.46 -3.74
CA GLY A 173 17.00 -12.40 -4.76
C GLY A 173 17.17 -13.47 -5.84
N ILE A 174 16.25 -14.41 -5.98
CA ILE A 174 16.23 -15.41 -7.06
C ILE A 174 15.25 -14.94 -8.14
N PRO A 175 15.71 -14.47 -9.32
CA PRO A 175 14.82 -13.86 -10.32
C PRO A 175 14.17 -14.86 -11.29
N PHE A 176 14.14 -16.15 -10.99
CA PHE A 176 13.60 -17.18 -11.85
C PHE A 176 12.29 -17.73 -11.33
N CYS A 177 11.35 -18.05 -12.26
CA CYS A 177 10.08 -18.69 -11.96
C CYS A 177 9.76 -19.78 -12.98
N PRO A 178 9.35 -20.99 -12.56
CA PRO A 178 8.87 -22.01 -13.47
C PRO A 178 7.61 -21.56 -14.22
N THR A 179 6.70 -20.89 -13.50
CA THR A 179 5.45 -20.33 -14.01
C THR A 179 5.27 -18.89 -13.51
N ARG A 180 4.47 -18.10 -14.25
CA ARG A 180 4.15 -16.73 -13.83
C ARG A 180 2.76 -16.69 -13.22
N CYS A 181 2.67 -16.31 -11.96
CA CYS A 181 1.39 -16.06 -11.29
C CYS A 181 0.65 -14.87 -11.92
N ALA A 182 -0.67 -14.99 -12.14
CA ALA A 182 -1.48 -13.97 -12.80
C ALA A 182 -1.44 -12.60 -12.09
N TYR A 183 -1.20 -12.60 -10.77
CA TYR A 183 -1.14 -11.39 -9.91
C TYR A 183 0.29 -10.89 -9.66
N CYS A 184 1.32 -11.51 -10.25
CA CYS A 184 2.71 -11.18 -9.91
C CYS A 184 3.19 -9.90 -10.59
N SER A 185 3.64 -8.95 -9.78
CA SER A 185 4.26 -7.70 -10.23
C SER A 185 5.80 -7.72 -10.19
N PHE A 186 6.41 -8.81 -9.70
CA PHE A 186 7.87 -8.91 -9.65
C PHE A 186 8.48 -9.08 -11.03
N VAL A 187 9.66 -8.48 -11.21
CA VAL A 187 10.50 -8.75 -12.37
C VAL A 187 11.10 -10.15 -12.21
N SER A 188 10.67 -11.08 -13.04
CA SER A 188 11.16 -12.46 -13.02
C SER A 188 11.32 -12.99 -14.44
N HIS A 189 12.27 -13.90 -14.60
CA HIS A 189 12.54 -14.62 -15.83
C HIS A 189 11.86 -15.99 -15.82
N SER A 190 11.15 -16.33 -16.90
CA SER A 190 10.65 -17.69 -17.08
C SER A 190 11.82 -18.66 -17.19
N VAL A 191 11.81 -19.73 -16.37
CA VAL A 191 12.82 -20.81 -16.43
C VAL A 191 12.87 -21.40 -17.83
N GLU A 192 11.72 -21.65 -18.46
CA GLU A 192 11.62 -22.20 -19.81
C GLU A 192 12.45 -21.43 -20.84
N LYS A 193 12.43 -20.08 -20.76
CA LYS A 193 13.17 -19.22 -21.70
C LYS A 193 14.59 -18.90 -21.24
N SER A 194 14.90 -19.06 -19.96
CA SER A 194 16.13 -18.58 -19.33
C SER A 194 16.93 -19.66 -18.62
N LEU A 195 16.65 -20.95 -18.89
CA LEU A 195 17.30 -22.09 -18.23
C LEU A 195 18.86 -21.98 -18.29
N LYS A 196 19.40 -21.56 -19.44
CA LYS A 196 20.84 -21.39 -19.65
C LYS A 196 21.46 -20.26 -18.77
N LEU A 197 20.66 -19.40 -18.19
CA LEU A 197 21.14 -18.32 -17.32
C LEU A 197 21.23 -18.73 -15.84
N ILE A 198 20.63 -19.85 -15.44
CA ILE A 198 20.58 -20.28 -14.04
C ILE A 198 21.99 -20.59 -13.53
N ALA A 199 22.77 -21.44 -14.23
CA ALA A 199 24.10 -21.80 -13.80
C ALA A 199 25.05 -20.59 -13.66
N PRO A 200 25.24 -19.73 -14.68
CA PRO A 200 26.08 -18.55 -14.52
C PRO A 200 25.54 -17.54 -13.49
N TYR A 201 24.22 -17.49 -13.27
CA TYR A 201 23.65 -16.71 -12.19
C TYR A 201 24.05 -17.24 -10.82
N LEU A 202 23.95 -18.55 -10.58
CA LEU A 202 24.37 -19.18 -9.32
C LEU A 202 25.86 -19.00 -9.04
N ASP A 203 26.71 -19.13 -10.07
CA ASP A 203 28.15 -18.85 -9.93
C ASP A 203 28.41 -17.38 -9.54
N ALA A 204 27.67 -16.44 -10.11
CA ALA A 204 27.76 -15.03 -9.75
C ALA A 204 27.26 -14.77 -8.33
N LEU A 205 26.13 -15.37 -7.95
CA LEU A 205 25.52 -15.26 -6.63
C LEU A 205 26.47 -15.80 -5.53
N GLN A 206 27.13 -16.93 -5.78
CA GLN A 206 28.10 -17.49 -4.84
C GLN A 206 29.29 -16.54 -4.61
N ARG A 207 29.82 -15.94 -5.70
CA ARG A 207 30.92 -14.95 -5.60
C ARG A 207 30.46 -13.71 -4.83
N GLU A 208 29.29 -13.20 -5.12
CA GLU A 208 28.71 -12.04 -4.44
C GLU A 208 28.47 -12.31 -2.96
N THR A 209 27.87 -13.46 -2.61
CA THR A 209 27.63 -13.86 -1.22
C THR A 209 28.94 -14.00 -0.45
N ALA A 210 29.97 -14.62 -1.05
CA ALA A 210 31.28 -14.72 -0.43
C ALA A 210 31.95 -13.34 -0.24
N ALA A 211 31.79 -12.42 -1.19
CA ALA A 211 32.30 -11.05 -1.06
C ALA A 211 31.54 -10.27 0.03
N ALA A 212 30.21 -10.38 0.08
CA ALA A 212 29.38 -9.76 1.12
C ALA A 212 29.76 -10.28 2.52
N GLY A 213 29.99 -11.60 2.65
CA GLY A 213 30.45 -12.19 3.91
C GLY A 213 31.80 -11.66 4.39
N ARG A 214 32.79 -11.52 3.47
CA ARG A 214 34.10 -10.91 3.82
C ARG A 214 33.92 -9.45 4.24
N LEU A 215 33.15 -8.67 3.50
CA LEU A 215 32.90 -7.28 3.83
C LEU A 215 32.20 -7.13 5.19
N ALA A 216 31.22 -7.98 5.49
CA ALA A 216 30.55 -7.98 6.77
C ALA A 216 31.53 -8.27 7.91
N ALA A 217 32.43 -9.23 7.74
CA ALA A 217 33.48 -9.56 8.72
C ALA A 217 34.48 -8.40 8.91
N GLU A 218 34.95 -7.77 7.82
CA GLU A 218 35.89 -6.63 7.87
C GLU A 218 35.25 -5.41 8.58
N LEU A 219 33.97 -5.20 8.43
CA LEU A 219 33.23 -4.09 9.04
C LEU A 219 32.69 -4.44 10.44
N GLY A 220 32.90 -5.64 10.94
CA GLY A 220 32.38 -6.10 12.23
C GLY A 220 30.87 -6.15 12.30
N LEU A 221 30.22 -6.45 11.15
CA LEU A 221 28.76 -6.57 11.05
C LEU A 221 28.30 -7.97 11.44
N ARG A 222 27.13 -8.05 12.08
CA ARG A 222 26.50 -9.29 12.50
C ARG A 222 25.28 -9.58 11.65
N VAL A 223 25.26 -10.67 10.90
CA VAL A 223 24.09 -11.11 10.16
C VAL A 223 23.09 -11.72 11.14
N VAL A 224 21.93 -11.08 11.32
CA VAL A 224 20.87 -11.51 12.25
C VAL A 224 19.69 -12.16 11.55
N SER A 225 19.55 -11.96 10.25
CA SER A 225 18.55 -12.65 9.44
C SER A 225 19.00 -12.77 8.00
N ASP A 226 18.48 -13.82 7.34
CA ASP A 226 18.67 -14.08 5.94
C ASP A 226 17.30 -14.37 5.30
N TYR A 227 16.99 -13.73 4.16
CA TYR A 227 15.75 -13.91 3.45
C TYR A 227 16.03 -14.20 1.97
N ILE A 228 15.65 -15.39 1.53
CA ILE A 228 15.75 -15.80 0.14
C ILE A 228 14.38 -15.64 -0.51
N GLY A 229 14.30 -14.82 -1.56
CA GLY A 229 13.01 -14.46 -2.18
C GLY A 229 13.15 -14.01 -3.63
N GLY A 230 12.16 -13.26 -4.12
CA GLY A 230 12.10 -12.75 -5.49
C GLY A 230 11.11 -13.51 -6.35
N GLY A 231 11.57 -14.33 -7.28
CA GLY A 231 10.75 -15.21 -8.09
C GLY A 231 10.29 -16.45 -7.32
N THR A 232 10.76 -17.64 -7.72
CA THR A 232 10.57 -18.89 -6.99
C THR A 232 11.93 -19.35 -6.46
N PRO A 233 12.22 -19.14 -5.16
CA PRO A 233 13.57 -19.39 -4.60
C PRO A 233 14.05 -20.84 -4.70
N THR A 234 13.12 -21.77 -4.88
CA THR A 234 13.36 -23.22 -4.98
C THR A 234 13.41 -23.74 -6.42
N THR A 235 13.50 -22.86 -7.40
CA THR A 235 13.55 -23.20 -8.83
C THR A 235 14.84 -23.94 -9.17
#